data_1dc520f6a06d553552428ddde824b1d1
#
_entry.id   1dc520f6a06d553552428ddde824b1d1
#
_cell.length_a   1.000
_cell.length_b   1.000
_cell.length_c   1.000
_cell.angle_alpha   90.00
_cell.angle_beta   90.00
_cell.angle_gamma   90.00
#
_symmetry.space_group_name_H-M   'P 1'
#
loop_
_entity.id
_entity.type
_entity.pdbx_description
1 polymer ?
#
loop_
_entity_poly.entity_id
_entity_poly.type
_entity_poly.pdbx_seq_one_letter_code
_entity_poly.pdbx_strand_id
1 'polypeptide(L)'
;LGDVYKRQEIIYIKKGTGAITVDFKSYVVTEGTIALILPGRLHGIEQYMQESMEYENIIFELELLGGAEDLCAEKYLLPLQSGRLLLPVRLTPNDLCYLQAAACLRELEDANRAKRPGYELLVKGALLRFLALLIAQGRQCLSTETADTQRLKTVLQWLSAHYAEPLRVADAAGVCSFSASHFMRWFRQMTGQSFVAFLNEYRLNAAAEALHATDETVLTIASRCGFENLSYFNREFKAHFGMTPREYRK
;
A
#
# COMPACT_ATOMS: atom_id res chain seq x y z
N LEU A 1 -1.01 1.17 6.47
CA LEU A 1 -1.84 0.01 6.01
C LEU A 1 -3.29 0.38 5.67
N GLY A 2 -3.83 1.52 6.15
CA GLY A 2 -5.22 1.94 5.91
C GLY A 2 -5.55 2.33 4.49
N ASP A 3 -4.62 2.94 3.78
CA ASP A 3 -4.79 3.46 2.43
C ASP A 3 -4.22 2.56 1.32
N VAL A 4 -3.61 1.44 1.69
CA VAL A 4 -2.94 0.48 0.79
C VAL A 4 -3.87 -0.06 -0.30
N TYR A 5 -5.18 -0.05 -0.08
CA TYR A 5 -6.14 -0.64 -1.01
C TYR A 5 -6.57 0.26 -2.17
N LYS A 6 -6.34 1.57 -2.07
CA LYS A 6 -6.76 2.52 -3.12
C LYS A 6 -5.60 3.16 -3.86
N ARG A 7 -4.41 3.19 -3.25
CA ARG A 7 -3.25 3.90 -3.77
C ARG A 7 -2.28 2.97 -4.47
N GLN A 8 -1.63 3.48 -5.49
CA GLN A 8 -0.44 2.90 -6.11
C GLN A 8 0.78 3.50 -5.48
N GLU A 9 1.81 2.70 -5.39
CA GLU A 9 3.11 3.14 -4.90
C GLU A 9 4.19 2.77 -5.90
N ILE A 10 5.00 3.76 -6.27
CA ILE A 10 6.24 3.55 -7.02
C ILE A 10 7.39 3.78 -6.04
N ILE A 11 8.20 2.76 -5.84
CA ILE A 11 9.36 2.79 -4.96
C ILE A 11 10.61 2.81 -5.83
N TYR A 12 11.34 3.90 -5.82
CA TYR A 12 12.59 4.04 -6.58
C TYR A 12 13.79 3.97 -5.65
N ILE A 13 14.61 2.93 -5.78
CA ILE A 13 15.80 2.72 -4.96
C ILE A 13 16.90 3.66 -5.42
N LYS A 14 17.24 4.63 -4.58
CA LYS A 14 18.26 5.65 -4.87
C LYS A 14 19.66 5.17 -4.53
N LYS A 15 19.79 4.31 -3.48
CA LYS A 15 21.08 3.80 -3.02
C LYS A 15 20.92 2.56 -2.16
N GLY A 16 21.92 1.68 -2.19
CA GLY A 16 22.00 0.50 -1.32
C GLY A 16 21.18 -0.68 -1.81
N THR A 17 20.95 -1.63 -0.89
CA THR A 17 20.26 -2.90 -1.14
C THR A 17 19.21 -3.12 -0.06
N GLY A 18 18.05 -3.67 -0.46
CA GLY A 18 16.96 -4.04 0.42
C GLY A 18 16.13 -5.17 -0.15
N ALA A 19 15.02 -5.47 0.49
CA ALA A 19 14.01 -6.38 -0.02
C ALA A 19 12.64 -5.71 -0.02
N ILE A 20 11.86 -5.98 -1.06
CA ILE A 20 10.45 -5.58 -1.13
C ILE A 20 9.64 -6.87 -1.24
N THR A 21 8.75 -7.08 -0.30
CA THR A 21 7.82 -8.21 -0.32
C THR A 21 6.48 -7.74 -0.90
N VAL A 22 5.99 -8.43 -1.93
CA VAL A 22 4.68 -8.15 -2.55
C VAL A 22 3.90 -9.46 -2.63
N ASP A 23 2.71 -9.49 -2.04
CA ASP A 23 1.85 -10.67 -1.94
C ASP A 23 2.66 -11.93 -1.52
N PHE A 24 3.41 -11.80 -0.44
CA PHE A 24 4.26 -12.86 0.16
C PHE A 24 5.46 -13.30 -0.68
N LYS A 25 5.73 -12.65 -1.80
CA LYS A 25 6.91 -12.91 -2.61
C LYS A 25 7.93 -11.81 -2.39
N SER A 26 9.10 -12.18 -1.88
CA SER A 26 10.20 -11.26 -1.65
C SER A 26 11.03 -11.06 -2.91
N TYR A 27 11.41 -9.81 -3.17
CA TYR A 27 12.25 -9.37 -4.27
C TYR A 27 13.42 -8.58 -3.71
N VAL A 28 14.63 -9.05 -3.91
CA VAL A 28 15.82 -8.25 -3.62
C VAL A 28 15.87 -7.09 -4.61
N VAL A 29 16.07 -5.89 -4.08
CA VAL A 29 16.14 -4.64 -4.83
C VAL A 29 17.45 -3.93 -4.52
N THR A 30 18.04 -3.34 -5.54
CA THR A 30 19.31 -2.62 -5.47
C THR A 30 19.17 -1.23 -6.05
N GLU A 31 20.19 -0.41 -5.93
CA GLU A 31 20.23 0.92 -6.55
C GLU A 31 19.77 0.88 -8.01
N GLY A 32 18.89 1.81 -8.38
CA GLY A 32 18.29 1.89 -9.70
C GLY A 32 17.03 1.02 -9.87
N THR A 33 16.72 0.11 -8.97
CA THR A 33 15.46 -0.67 -9.07
C THR A 33 14.25 0.25 -8.89
N ILE A 34 13.24 0.09 -9.76
CA ILE A 34 11.94 0.73 -9.64
C ILE A 34 10.93 -0.38 -9.35
N ALA A 35 10.26 -0.34 -8.19
CA ALA A 35 9.17 -1.24 -7.88
C ALA A 35 7.83 -0.53 -8.05
N LEU A 36 6.84 -1.25 -8.58
CA LEU A 36 5.46 -0.77 -8.73
C LEU A 36 4.53 -1.66 -7.92
N ILE A 37 3.86 -1.06 -6.97
CA ILE A 37 2.85 -1.70 -6.14
C ILE A 37 1.47 -1.21 -6.62
N LEU A 38 0.69 -2.13 -7.17
CA LEU A 38 -0.68 -1.85 -7.61
C LEU A 38 -1.65 -1.84 -6.42
N PRO A 39 -2.85 -1.24 -6.58
CA PRO A 39 -3.85 -1.22 -5.51
C PRO A 39 -4.19 -2.62 -5.00
N GLY A 40 -4.43 -2.73 -3.71
CA GLY A 40 -4.82 -3.98 -3.09
C GLY A 40 -3.72 -5.05 -3.01
N ARG A 41 -2.47 -4.69 -3.32
CA ARG A 41 -1.31 -5.58 -3.15
C ARG A 41 -0.75 -5.40 -1.74
N LEU A 42 -0.62 -6.51 -1.02
CA LEU A 42 0.09 -6.52 0.25
C LEU A 42 1.58 -6.34 -0.02
N HIS A 43 2.20 -5.36 0.62
CA HIS A 43 3.63 -5.16 0.46
C HIS A 43 4.29 -4.68 1.74
N GLY A 44 5.58 -4.89 1.81
CA GLY A 44 6.45 -4.42 2.88
C GLY A 44 7.85 -4.16 2.34
N ILE A 45 8.55 -3.25 3.00
CA ILE A 45 9.96 -2.94 2.72
C ILE A 45 10.76 -3.47 3.90
N GLU A 46 11.77 -4.27 3.63
CA GLU A 46 12.56 -4.96 4.64
C GLU A 46 14.05 -4.70 4.41
N GLN A 47 14.79 -4.68 5.52
CA GLN A 47 16.24 -4.67 5.47
C GLN A 47 16.76 -6.00 4.92
N TYR A 48 17.76 -5.96 4.04
CA TYR A 48 18.40 -7.15 3.47
C TYR A 48 19.83 -7.28 4.01
N MET A 49 20.13 -8.39 4.67
CA MET A 49 21.49 -8.71 5.18
C MET A 49 22.19 -7.57 5.94
N GLN A 50 21.49 -6.82 6.77
CA GLN A 50 21.99 -5.65 7.52
C GLN A 50 22.47 -4.46 6.64
N GLU A 51 22.19 -4.47 5.34
CA GLU A 51 22.45 -3.34 4.47
C GLU A 51 21.39 -2.24 4.66
N SER A 52 21.76 -0.99 4.41
CA SER A 52 20.85 0.14 4.39
C SER A 52 20.41 0.45 2.98
N MET A 53 19.20 0.98 2.84
CA MET A 53 18.62 1.35 1.56
C MET A 53 17.99 2.74 1.66
N GLU A 54 18.31 3.59 0.69
CA GLU A 54 17.64 4.87 0.49
C GLU A 54 16.69 4.74 -0.70
N TYR A 55 15.43 5.13 -0.52
CA TYR A 55 14.43 5.04 -1.58
C TYR A 55 13.50 6.25 -1.55
N GLU A 56 12.85 6.48 -2.64
CA GLU A 56 11.82 7.49 -2.83
C GLU A 56 10.49 6.82 -3.13
N ASN A 57 9.44 7.26 -2.43
CA ASN A 57 8.08 6.79 -2.64
C ASN A 57 7.25 7.84 -3.38
N ILE A 58 6.60 7.40 -4.46
CA ILE A 58 5.62 8.17 -5.19
C ILE A 58 4.28 7.47 -5.02
N ILE A 59 3.39 8.06 -4.22
CA ILE A 59 2.08 7.50 -3.88
C ILE A 59 1.01 8.33 -4.58
N PHE A 60 0.09 7.67 -5.30
CA PHE A 60 -0.99 8.33 -6.02
C PHE A 60 -2.22 7.42 -6.14
N GLU A 61 -3.38 7.98 -6.44
CA GLU A 61 -4.61 7.24 -6.75
C GLU A 61 -4.80 7.14 -8.26
N LEU A 62 -5.31 6.00 -8.78
CA LEU A 62 -5.53 5.84 -10.22
C LEU A 62 -6.56 6.84 -10.76
N GLU A 63 -7.51 7.28 -9.94
CA GLU A 63 -8.47 8.32 -10.27
C GLU A 63 -7.81 9.66 -10.66
N LEU A 64 -6.60 9.95 -10.16
CA LEU A 64 -5.80 11.08 -10.61
C LEU A 64 -5.53 11.04 -12.12
N LEU A 65 -5.40 9.84 -12.69
CA LEU A 65 -5.01 9.63 -14.07
C LEU A 65 -6.18 9.64 -15.05
N GLY A 66 -7.39 9.29 -14.59
CA GLY A 66 -8.60 9.31 -15.44
C GLY A 66 -9.84 8.96 -14.63
N GLY A 67 -10.95 9.67 -14.91
CA GLY A 67 -12.26 9.41 -14.32
C GLY A 67 -13.04 8.29 -15.01
N ALA A 68 -14.21 7.95 -14.48
CA ALA A 68 -15.05 6.83 -14.95
C ALA A 68 -15.51 6.94 -16.42
N GLU A 69 -15.55 8.14 -16.99
CA GLU A 69 -15.95 8.39 -18.38
C GLU A 69 -14.75 8.44 -19.34
N ASP A 70 -13.54 8.20 -18.86
CA ASP A 70 -12.32 8.21 -19.67
C ASP A 70 -12.11 6.82 -20.30
N LEU A 71 -12.01 6.78 -21.64
CA LEU A 71 -11.76 5.56 -22.40
C LEU A 71 -10.48 4.82 -21.97
N CYS A 72 -9.43 5.58 -21.62
CA CYS A 72 -8.19 5.00 -21.12
C CYS A 72 -8.38 4.41 -19.71
N ALA A 73 -9.19 5.05 -18.87
CA ALA A 73 -9.53 4.52 -17.57
C ALA A 73 -10.28 3.20 -17.69
N GLU A 74 -11.31 3.10 -18.52
CA GLU A 74 -12.06 1.87 -18.75
C GLU A 74 -11.16 0.75 -19.27
N LYS A 75 -10.31 1.05 -20.23
CA LYS A 75 -9.49 0.03 -20.92
C LYS A 75 -8.28 -0.42 -20.13
N TYR A 76 -7.67 0.45 -19.31
CA TYR A 76 -6.40 0.19 -18.66
C TYR A 76 -6.43 0.37 -17.13
N LEU A 77 -7.00 1.49 -16.60
CA LEU A 77 -6.90 1.79 -15.19
C LEU A 77 -7.83 0.91 -14.34
N LEU A 78 -9.08 0.72 -14.76
CA LEU A 78 -10.01 -0.19 -14.07
C LEU A 78 -9.55 -1.66 -14.08
N PRO A 79 -9.01 -2.21 -15.19
CA PRO A 79 -8.37 -3.53 -15.15
C PRO A 79 -7.15 -3.61 -14.23
N LEU A 80 -6.32 -2.57 -14.12
CA LEU A 80 -5.22 -2.50 -13.14
C LEU A 80 -5.76 -2.51 -11.70
N GLN A 81 -6.75 -1.66 -11.42
CA GLN A 81 -7.37 -1.54 -10.11
C GLN A 81 -8.04 -2.84 -9.66
N SER A 82 -8.69 -3.54 -10.58
CA SER A 82 -9.37 -4.82 -10.31
C SER A 82 -8.44 -6.05 -10.38
N GLY A 83 -7.14 -5.86 -10.60
CA GLY A 83 -6.18 -6.96 -10.71
C GLY A 83 -6.33 -7.83 -11.97
N ARG A 84 -7.17 -7.43 -12.94
CA ARG A 84 -7.33 -8.13 -14.23
C ARG A 84 -6.16 -7.87 -15.19
N LEU A 85 -5.51 -6.71 -15.06
CA LEU A 85 -4.28 -6.36 -15.76
C LEU A 85 -3.14 -6.31 -14.76
N LEU A 86 -2.11 -7.13 -14.96
CA LEU A 86 -0.94 -7.17 -14.10
C LEU A 86 0.25 -6.49 -14.80
N LEU A 87 1.00 -5.74 -14.01
CA LEU A 87 2.27 -5.13 -14.43
C LEU A 87 3.44 -5.79 -13.71
N PRO A 88 4.67 -5.68 -14.25
CA PRO A 88 5.86 -6.13 -13.55
C PRO A 88 5.95 -5.46 -12.17
N VAL A 89 6.23 -6.24 -11.13
CA VAL A 89 6.41 -5.71 -9.76
C VAL A 89 7.66 -4.84 -9.68
N ARG A 90 8.69 -5.16 -10.48
CA ARG A 90 9.94 -4.41 -10.50
C ARG A 90 10.48 -4.24 -11.90
N LEU A 91 11.17 -3.13 -12.11
CA LEU A 91 12.03 -2.84 -13.25
C LEU A 91 13.45 -2.67 -12.74
N THR A 92 14.39 -3.21 -13.48
CA THR A 92 15.82 -3.09 -13.24
C THR A 92 16.49 -2.37 -14.40
N PRO A 93 17.73 -1.86 -14.25
CA PRO A 93 18.48 -1.23 -15.35
C PRO A 93 18.63 -2.10 -16.62
N ASN A 94 18.41 -3.42 -16.50
CA ASN A 94 18.50 -4.36 -17.63
C ASN A 94 17.21 -4.47 -18.46
N ASP A 95 16.11 -3.88 -17.98
CA ASP A 95 14.81 -3.94 -18.67
C ASP A 95 14.76 -2.91 -19.81
N LEU A 96 14.21 -3.30 -20.96
CA LEU A 96 14.22 -2.48 -22.18
C LEU A 96 13.58 -1.09 -22.02
N CYS A 97 12.51 -0.97 -21.21
CA CYS A 97 11.86 0.32 -20.97
C CYS A 97 12.46 1.12 -19.79
N TYR A 98 13.48 0.57 -19.10
CA TYR A 98 13.99 1.16 -17.86
C TYR A 98 14.39 2.62 -18.00
N LEU A 99 15.20 2.97 -18.98
CA LEU A 99 15.69 4.34 -19.18
C LEU A 99 14.52 5.33 -19.38
N GLN A 100 13.50 4.93 -20.14
CA GLN A 100 12.33 5.74 -20.38
C GLN A 100 11.45 5.84 -19.13
N ALA A 101 11.26 4.75 -18.39
CA ALA A 101 10.52 4.72 -17.14
C ALA A 101 11.21 5.60 -16.07
N ALA A 102 12.52 5.47 -15.90
CA ALA A 102 13.30 6.31 -15.00
C ALA A 102 13.28 7.80 -15.40
N ALA A 103 13.23 8.11 -16.70
CA ALA A 103 13.06 9.48 -17.20
C ALA A 103 11.71 10.07 -16.81
N CYS A 104 10.61 9.28 -16.88
CA CYS A 104 9.29 9.72 -16.43
C CYS A 104 9.30 10.06 -14.93
N LEU A 105 9.95 9.26 -14.08
CA LEU A 105 10.04 9.53 -12.64
C LEU A 105 10.84 10.79 -12.33
N ARG A 106 11.95 11.03 -13.02
CA ARG A 106 12.73 12.28 -12.88
C ARG A 106 11.92 13.51 -13.29
N GLU A 107 11.21 13.44 -14.43
CA GLU A 107 10.34 14.53 -14.89
C GLU A 107 9.24 14.85 -13.87
N LEU A 108 8.63 13.81 -13.29
CA LEU A 108 7.63 13.94 -12.24
C LEU A 108 8.24 14.62 -10.98
N GLU A 109 9.40 14.16 -10.53
CA GLU A 109 10.10 14.72 -9.37
C GLU A 109 10.44 16.18 -9.58
N ASP A 110 11.00 16.53 -10.75
CA ASP A 110 11.36 17.90 -11.11
C ASP A 110 10.11 18.82 -11.17
N ALA A 111 9.03 18.34 -11.78
CA ALA A 111 7.77 19.08 -11.85
C ALA A 111 7.19 19.33 -10.45
N ASN A 112 7.15 18.29 -9.61
CA ASN A 112 6.63 18.37 -8.24
C ASN A 112 7.51 19.25 -7.32
N ARG A 113 8.83 19.27 -7.55
CA ARG A 113 9.76 20.15 -6.80
C ARG A 113 9.61 21.60 -7.21
N ALA A 114 9.50 21.87 -8.51
CA ALA A 114 9.41 23.22 -9.04
C ALA A 114 8.06 23.89 -8.81
N LYS A 115 6.96 23.14 -8.76
CA LYS A 115 5.56 23.58 -8.56
C LYS A 115 5.17 24.80 -9.39
N ARG A 116 5.64 24.86 -10.64
CA ARG A 116 5.25 25.92 -11.60
C ARG A 116 3.78 25.76 -12.01
N PRO A 117 3.09 26.82 -12.44
CA PRO A 117 1.73 26.68 -12.95
C PRO A 117 1.63 25.55 -14.00
N GLY A 118 0.70 24.61 -13.79
CA GLY A 118 0.51 23.45 -14.67
C GLY A 118 1.38 22.23 -14.31
N TYR A 119 2.11 22.23 -13.18
CA TYR A 119 2.93 21.11 -12.77
C TYR A 119 2.11 19.83 -12.56
N GLU A 120 0.84 19.94 -12.14
CA GLU A 120 -0.08 18.82 -11.98
C GLU A 120 -0.31 18.08 -13.32
N LEU A 121 -0.38 18.82 -14.43
CA LEU A 121 -0.49 18.24 -15.77
C LEU A 121 0.79 17.49 -16.16
N LEU A 122 1.94 18.04 -15.82
CA LEU A 122 3.23 17.36 -16.07
C LEU A 122 3.34 16.08 -15.25
N VAL A 123 3.01 16.12 -13.96
CA VAL A 123 2.99 14.96 -13.07
C VAL A 123 2.05 13.88 -13.62
N LYS A 124 0.81 14.24 -13.96
CA LYS A 124 -0.16 13.33 -14.56
C LYS A 124 0.34 12.74 -15.88
N GLY A 125 0.90 13.55 -16.77
CA GLY A 125 1.45 13.12 -18.05
C GLY A 125 2.62 12.15 -17.88
N ALA A 126 3.53 12.41 -16.94
CA ALA A 126 4.65 11.53 -16.62
C ALA A 126 4.19 10.17 -16.08
N LEU A 127 3.20 10.15 -15.17
CA LEU A 127 2.60 8.91 -14.65
C LEU A 127 1.88 8.11 -15.75
N LEU A 128 1.12 8.76 -16.62
CA LEU A 128 0.45 8.08 -17.74
C LEU A 128 1.47 7.46 -18.71
N ARG A 129 2.55 8.16 -19.04
CA ARG A 129 3.63 7.61 -19.88
C ARG A 129 4.34 6.45 -19.18
N PHE A 130 4.63 6.57 -17.89
CA PHE A 130 5.21 5.50 -17.10
C PHE A 130 4.36 4.23 -17.16
N LEU A 131 3.05 4.33 -16.90
CA LEU A 131 2.14 3.18 -16.98
C LEU A 131 2.05 2.62 -18.41
N ALA A 132 1.99 3.48 -19.43
CA ALA A 132 1.94 3.03 -20.81
C ALA A 132 3.18 2.21 -21.23
N LEU A 133 4.37 2.60 -20.77
CA LEU A 133 5.62 1.83 -20.98
C LEU A 133 5.53 0.46 -20.34
N LEU A 134 5.01 0.37 -19.11
CA LEU A 134 4.87 -0.90 -18.41
C LEU A 134 3.79 -1.79 -19.04
N ILE A 135 2.67 -1.22 -19.47
CA ILE A 135 1.59 -1.94 -20.16
C ILE A 135 2.09 -2.52 -21.50
N ALA A 136 2.88 -1.75 -22.24
CA ALA A 136 3.46 -2.21 -23.51
C ALA A 136 4.43 -3.39 -23.34
N GLN A 137 5.08 -3.50 -22.18
CA GLN A 137 5.97 -4.63 -21.84
C GLN A 137 5.24 -5.76 -21.10
N GLY A 138 4.08 -5.46 -20.54
CA GLY A 138 3.29 -6.42 -19.80
C GLY A 138 2.81 -7.53 -20.72
N ARG A 139 3.34 -8.75 -20.55
CA ARG A 139 2.58 -9.93 -20.93
C ARG A 139 1.29 -9.84 -20.10
N GLN A 140 0.14 -10.03 -20.75
CA GLN A 140 -1.12 -10.27 -20.04
C GLN A 140 -0.91 -11.51 -19.15
N CYS A 141 -0.34 -11.32 -17.99
CA CYS A 141 -0.31 -12.34 -16.98
C CYS A 141 -1.73 -12.43 -16.43
N LEU A 142 -2.48 -13.40 -16.88
CA LEU A 142 -3.64 -13.88 -16.16
C LEU A 142 -3.14 -14.15 -14.73
N SER A 143 -3.73 -13.48 -13.75
CA SER A 143 -3.32 -13.61 -12.36
C SER A 143 -3.47 -15.09 -11.96
N THR A 144 -2.37 -15.75 -11.67
CA THR A 144 -2.37 -17.02 -10.93
C THR A 144 -2.48 -16.70 -9.42
N GLU A 145 -3.41 -15.83 -9.06
CA GLU A 145 -3.71 -15.61 -7.64
C GLU A 145 -4.24 -16.91 -7.06
N THR A 146 -3.63 -17.36 -5.98
CA THR A 146 -4.17 -18.50 -5.24
C THR A 146 -5.50 -18.10 -4.61
N ALA A 147 -6.40 -19.08 -4.43
CA ALA A 147 -7.67 -18.83 -3.75
C ALA A 147 -7.45 -18.21 -2.35
N ASP A 148 -6.35 -18.53 -1.68
CA ASP A 148 -6.02 -17.98 -0.37
C ASP A 148 -5.56 -16.52 -0.43
N THR A 149 -4.80 -16.12 -1.45
CA THR A 149 -4.44 -14.70 -1.67
C THR A 149 -5.69 -13.87 -1.94
N GLN A 150 -6.61 -14.38 -2.76
CA GLN A 150 -7.87 -13.70 -3.05
C GLN A 150 -8.75 -13.56 -1.79
N ARG A 151 -8.85 -14.63 -0.99
CA ARG A 151 -9.59 -14.59 0.31
C ARG A 151 -8.98 -13.59 1.27
N LEU A 152 -7.65 -13.56 1.37
CA LEU A 152 -6.96 -12.60 2.24
C LEU A 152 -7.24 -11.17 1.81
N LYS A 153 -7.16 -10.86 0.52
CA LYS A 153 -7.54 -9.54 -0.02
C LYS A 153 -8.97 -9.17 0.38
N THR A 154 -9.91 -10.09 0.23
CA THR A 154 -11.32 -9.87 0.62
C THR A 154 -11.45 -9.54 2.11
N VAL A 155 -10.75 -10.29 2.99
CA VAL A 155 -10.74 -10.03 4.44
C VAL A 155 -10.14 -8.66 4.75
N LEU A 156 -9.03 -8.32 4.12
CA LEU A 156 -8.35 -7.06 4.38
C LEU A 156 -9.14 -5.85 3.86
N GLN A 157 -9.80 -5.97 2.70
CA GLN A 157 -10.75 -4.96 2.19
C GLN A 157 -11.93 -4.77 3.14
N TRP A 158 -12.50 -5.89 3.63
CA TRP A 158 -13.57 -5.84 4.62
C TRP A 158 -13.08 -5.18 5.92
N LEU A 159 -11.90 -5.55 6.42
CA LEU A 159 -11.29 -4.96 7.61
C LEU A 159 -11.11 -3.45 7.45
N SER A 160 -10.61 -2.99 6.30
CA SER A 160 -10.40 -1.56 6.03
C SER A 160 -11.69 -0.74 6.05
N ALA A 161 -12.82 -1.35 5.69
CA ALA A 161 -14.13 -0.70 5.73
C ALA A 161 -14.77 -0.69 7.14
N HIS A 162 -14.39 -1.64 8.02
CA HIS A 162 -15.07 -1.89 9.28
C HIS A 162 -14.17 -1.78 10.52
N TYR A 163 -12.88 -1.45 10.38
CA TYR A 163 -11.91 -1.49 11.49
C TYR A 163 -12.32 -0.67 12.71
N ALA A 164 -13.10 0.39 12.52
CA ALA A 164 -13.59 1.24 13.61
C ALA A 164 -14.71 0.59 14.44
N GLU A 165 -15.33 -0.48 13.93
CA GLU A 165 -16.42 -1.18 14.58
C GLU A 165 -15.91 -2.23 15.57
N PRO A 166 -16.72 -2.69 16.55
CA PRO A 166 -16.35 -3.78 17.45
C PRO A 166 -16.33 -5.12 16.71
N LEU A 167 -15.19 -5.42 16.06
CA LEU A 167 -15.02 -6.63 15.25
C LEU A 167 -14.63 -7.84 16.10
N ARG A 168 -15.22 -9.00 15.81
CA ARG A 168 -14.87 -10.31 16.35
C ARG A 168 -14.19 -11.16 15.29
N VAL A 169 -13.36 -12.10 15.74
CA VAL A 169 -12.73 -13.09 14.85
C VAL A 169 -13.77 -13.84 14.00
N ALA A 170 -14.94 -14.10 14.56
CA ALA A 170 -16.04 -14.78 13.86
C ALA A 170 -16.57 -13.98 12.66
N ASP A 171 -16.60 -12.66 12.76
CA ASP A 171 -17.06 -11.78 11.69
C ASP A 171 -16.11 -11.87 10.49
N ALA A 172 -14.82 -11.75 10.74
CA ALA A 172 -13.78 -11.91 9.72
C ALA A 172 -13.74 -13.33 9.12
N ALA A 173 -13.96 -14.36 9.95
CA ALA A 173 -14.06 -15.74 9.48
C ALA A 173 -15.25 -15.95 8.54
N GLY A 174 -16.37 -15.30 8.82
CA GLY A 174 -17.57 -15.30 7.97
C GLY A 174 -17.32 -14.79 6.56
N VAL A 175 -16.47 -13.74 6.42
CA VAL A 175 -16.08 -13.16 5.11
C VAL A 175 -15.44 -14.22 4.19
N CYS A 176 -14.68 -15.16 4.77
CA CYS A 176 -14.02 -16.25 4.02
C CYS A 176 -14.82 -17.54 4.00
N SER A 177 -15.97 -17.61 4.65
CA SER A 177 -16.70 -18.86 4.90
C SER A 177 -15.88 -19.89 5.68
N PHE A 178 -15.05 -19.44 6.64
CA PHE A 178 -14.27 -20.28 7.53
C PHE A 178 -14.88 -20.37 8.93
N SER A 179 -14.58 -21.46 9.65
CA SER A 179 -14.78 -21.44 11.11
C SER A 179 -13.73 -20.53 11.76
N ALA A 180 -14.05 -19.94 12.93
CA ALA A 180 -13.14 -19.05 13.65
C ALA A 180 -11.77 -19.69 13.92
N SER A 181 -11.73 -20.97 14.30
CA SER A 181 -10.48 -21.72 14.54
C SER A 181 -9.66 -21.95 13.29
N HIS A 182 -10.30 -22.22 12.14
CA HIS A 182 -9.62 -22.37 10.86
C HIS A 182 -9.07 -20.99 10.42
N PHE A 183 -9.90 -19.95 10.50
CA PHE A 183 -9.52 -18.57 10.15
C PHE A 183 -8.30 -18.10 10.94
N MET A 184 -8.25 -18.28 12.26
CA MET A 184 -7.11 -17.85 13.07
C MET A 184 -5.79 -18.50 12.65
N ARG A 185 -5.79 -19.80 12.34
CA ARG A 185 -4.58 -20.51 11.86
C ARG A 185 -4.19 -20.06 10.47
N TRP A 186 -5.14 -20.00 9.55
CA TRP A 186 -4.95 -19.57 8.18
C TRP A 186 -4.47 -18.12 8.11
N PHE A 187 -5.12 -17.19 8.83
CA PHE A 187 -4.74 -15.79 8.84
C PHE A 187 -3.32 -15.58 9.37
N ARG A 188 -2.95 -16.28 10.46
CA ARG A 188 -1.59 -16.24 10.99
C ARG A 188 -0.56 -16.84 10.02
N GLN A 189 -0.91 -17.89 9.30
CA GLN A 189 -0.04 -18.46 8.26
C GLN A 189 0.17 -17.48 7.11
N MET A 190 -0.88 -16.76 6.72
CA MET A 190 -0.85 -15.82 5.61
C MET A 190 -0.18 -14.48 5.96
N THR A 191 -0.33 -13.97 7.20
CA THR A 191 0.13 -12.63 7.58
C THR A 191 1.28 -12.62 8.58
N GLY A 192 1.65 -13.78 9.12
CA GLY A 192 2.66 -13.90 10.17
C GLY A 192 2.17 -13.56 11.58
N GLN A 193 0.99 -12.95 11.73
CA GLN A 193 0.46 -12.50 13.02
C GLN A 193 -1.03 -12.86 13.22
N SER A 194 -1.52 -12.73 14.45
CA SER A 194 -2.93 -12.98 14.74
C SER A 194 -3.82 -11.86 14.17
N PHE A 195 -5.09 -12.19 13.82
CA PHE A 195 -6.06 -11.20 13.35
C PHE A 195 -6.25 -10.02 14.32
N VAL A 196 -6.27 -10.30 15.64
CA VAL A 196 -6.43 -9.24 16.66
C VAL A 196 -5.21 -8.32 16.70
N ALA A 197 -4.00 -8.87 16.60
CA ALA A 197 -2.78 -8.06 16.54
C ALA A 197 -2.77 -7.19 15.27
N PHE A 198 -3.12 -7.77 14.12
CA PHE A 198 -3.22 -7.06 12.85
C PHE A 198 -4.27 -5.93 12.89
N LEU A 199 -5.48 -6.19 13.44
CA LEU A 199 -6.52 -5.18 13.60
C LEU A 199 -6.07 -4.03 14.52
N ASN A 200 -5.39 -4.35 15.62
CA ASN A 200 -4.87 -3.32 16.53
C ASN A 200 -3.80 -2.46 15.85
N GLU A 201 -2.87 -3.06 15.14
CA GLU A 201 -1.86 -2.35 14.37
C GLU A 201 -2.49 -1.43 13.32
N TYR A 202 -3.50 -1.93 12.60
CA TYR A 202 -4.26 -1.15 11.62
C TYR A 202 -4.90 0.08 12.26
N ARG A 203 -5.58 -0.10 13.41
CA ARG A 203 -6.22 0.98 14.16
C ARG A 203 -5.21 2.02 14.68
N LEU A 204 -4.04 1.56 15.14
CA LEU A 204 -2.97 2.44 15.62
C LEU A 204 -2.40 3.30 14.49
N ASN A 205 -2.20 2.72 13.30
CA ASN A 205 -1.74 3.45 12.13
C ASN A 205 -2.78 4.49 11.68
N ALA A 206 -4.06 4.13 11.62
CA ALA A 206 -5.14 5.07 11.31
C ALA A 206 -5.22 6.22 12.35
N ALA A 207 -4.98 5.91 13.62
CA ALA A 207 -4.93 6.94 14.66
C ALA A 207 -3.70 7.86 14.51
N ALA A 208 -2.54 7.33 14.13
CA ALA A 208 -1.34 8.11 13.86
C ALA A 208 -1.54 9.09 12.70
N GLU A 209 -2.17 8.66 11.62
CA GLU A 209 -2.54 9.53 10.50
C GLU A 209 -3.51 10.64 10.94
N ALA A 210 -4.55 10.29 11.71
CA ALA A 210 -5.51 11.25 12.22
C ALA A 210 -4.88 12.29 13.18
N LEU A 211 -3.87 11.88 13.97
CA LEU A 211 -3.13 12.78 14.86
C LEU A 211 -2.35 13.85 14.09
N HIS A 212 -1.82 13.53 12.90
CA HIS A 212 -1.14 14.48 12.03
C HIS A 212 -2.10 15.32 11.18
N ALA A 213 -3.21 14.74 10.75
CA ALA A 213 -4.12 15.38 9.80
C ALA A 213 -5.18 16.27 10.45
N THR A 214 -5.42 16.15 11.78
CA THR A 214 -6.52 16.86 12.47
C THR A 214 -6.12 17.39 13.84
N ASP A 215 -6.86 18.40 14.32
CA ASP A 215 -6.75 18.95 15.68
C ASP A 215 -7.70 18.24 16.69
N GLU A 216 -8.31 17.11 16.31
CA GLU A 216 -9.21 16.37 17.18
C GLU A 216 -8.49 15.89 18.45
N THR A 217 -9.24 15.73 19.54
CA THR A 217 -8.64 15.22 20.79
C THR A 217 -8.16 13.78 20.65
N VAL A 218 -7.13 13.40 21.41
CA VAL A 218 -6.63 12.01 21.43
C VAL A 218 -7.75 11.01 21.77
N LEU A 219 -8.68 11.40 22.66
CA LEU A 219 -9.84 10.58 23.01
C LEU A 219 -10.77 10.37 21.81
N THR A 220 -11.08 11.44 21.09
CA THR A 220 -11.94 11.37 19.89
C THR A 220 -11.33 10.49 18.82
N ILE A 221 -10.03 10.67 18.55
CA ILE A 221 -9.30 9.85 17.55
C ILE A 221 -9.29 8.39 17.96
N ALA A 222 -8.95 8.08 19.23
CA ALA A 222 -8.95 6.70 19.73
C ALA A 222 -10.32 6.02 19.56
N SER A 223 -11.41 6.72 19.94
CA SER A 223 -12.78 6.21 19.80
C SER A 223 -13.14 5.99 18.33
N ARG A 224 -12.84 6.95 17.46
CA ARG A 224 -13.12 6.87 16.01
C ARG A 224 -12.32 5.73 15.34
N CYS A 225 -11.15 5.41 15.85
CA CYS A 225 -10.35 4.28 15.36
C CYS A 225 -10.73 2.93 16.01
N GLY A 226 -11.82 2.87 16.77
CA GLY A 226 -12.35 1.62 17.33
C GLY A 226 -11.72 1.18 18.66
N PHE A 227 -11.05 2.09 19.39
CA PHE A 227 -10.57 1.82 20.75
C PHE A 227 -11.61 2.27 21.78
N GLU A 228 -12.20 1.32 22.51
CA GLU A 228 -13.18 1.61 23.57
C GLU A 228 -12.50 2.11 24.87
N ASN A 229 -11.22 1.81 25.07
CA ASN A 229 -10.49 2.16 26.27
C ASN A 229 -9.25 3.01 25.96
N LEU A 230 -9.26 4.26 26.41
CA LEU A 230 -8.18 5.22 26.17
C LEU A 230 -6.85 4.81 26.80
N SER A 231 -6.89 4.18 27.99
CA SER A 231 -5.66 3.71 28.65
C SER A 231 -5.01 2.57 27.89
N TYR A 232 -5.82 1.65 27.37
CA TYR A 232 -5.37 0.58 26.47
C TYR A 232 -4.76 1.17 25.19
N PHE A 233 -5.46 2.10 24.53
CA PHE A 233 -4.96 2.80 23.36
C PHE A 233 -3.60 3.46 23.60
N ASN A 234 -3.45 4.26 24.65
CA ASN A 234 -2.21 4.96 24.95
C ASN A 234 -1.03 4.00 25.17
N ARG A 235 -1.28 2.87 25.84
CA ARG A 235 -0.27 1.83 26.07
C ARG A 235 0.17 1.18 24.76
N GLU A 236 -0.79 0.72 23.94
CA GLU A 236 -0.52 0.07 22.66
C GLU A 236 0.15 1.04 21.67
N PHE A 237 -0.30 2.30 21.62
CA PHE A 237 0.29 3.34 20.79
C PHE A 237 1.76 3.59 21.16
N LYS A 238 2.05 3.74 22.46
CA LYS A 238 3.42 3.93 22.94
C LYS A 238 4.29 2.69 22.68
N ALA A 239 3.74 1.50 22.83
CA ALA A 239 4.46 0.25 22.53
C ALA A 239 4.80 0.14 21.04
N HIS A 240 3.91 0.59 20.15
CA HIS A 240 4.08 0.48 18.70
C HIS A 240 4.98 1.58 18.12
N PHE A 241 4.78 2.86 18.51
CA PHE A 241 5.50 4.01 17.98
C PHE A 241 6.66 4.53 18.85
N GLY A 242 6.87 3.94 20.02
CA GLY A 242 7.93 4.36 20.96
C GLY A 242 7.61 5.63 21.75
N MET A 243 6.54 6.34 21.44
CA MET A 243 6.14 7.60 22.06
C MET A 243 4.62 7.69 22.25
N THR A 244 4.18 8.59 23.13
CA THR A 244 2.73 8.78 23.38
C THR A 244 2.04 9.48 22.21
N PRO A 245 0.70 9.33 22.05
CA PRO A 245 -0.05 10.03 20.99
C PRO A 245 0.11 11.57 21.02
N ARG A 246 0.29 12.15 22.22
CA ARG A 246 0.52 13.61 22.37
C ARG A 246 1.91 14.03 21.90
N GLU A 247 2.92 13.20 22.12
CA GLU A 247 4.29 13.43 21.65
C GLU A 247 4.37 13.24 20.13
N TYR A 248 3.64 12.27 19.59
CA TYR A 248 3.57 11.96 18.17
C TYR A 248 2.93 13.08 17.33
N ARG A 249 1.95 13.82 17.89
CA ARG A 249 1.29 14.97 17.25
C ARG A 249 2.20 16.20 17.10
N LYS A 250 3.24 16.36 17.95
CA LYS A 250 4.16 17.52 17.91
C LYS A 250 5.11 17.48 16.71
#